data_07fc94c9a99fd476440dfb9f2367c358
#
_entry.id   07fc94c9a99fd476440dfb9f2367c358
#
_cell.length_a   1.000
_cell.length_b   1.000
_cell.length_c   1.000
_cell.angle_alpha   90.00
_cell.angle_beta   90.00
_cell.angle_gamma   90.00
#
_symmetry.space_group_name_H-M   'P 1'
#
loop_
_entity.id
_entity.type
_entity.pdbx_description
1 polymer ?
#
loop_
_entity_poly.entity_id
_entity_poly.type
_entity_poly.pdbx_seq_one_letter_code
_entity_poly.pdbx_strand_id
1 'polypeptide(L)'
;MTNLNIQDQANFDAALLGLALARGGEALHVQLAEALRRLILAGAPPGARLPPSRKLAQELSISRATVLTALDQLTAEGYLQGRQGAGLFVARDLPHLARRWR
;
A
#
# COMPACT_ATOMS: atom_id res chain seq x y z
N MET A 1 -15.90 -1.32 17.12
CA MET A 1 -14.95 -1.98 16.27
C MET A 1 -15.38 -1.97 14.81
N THR A 2 -14.48 -1.62 13.96
CA THR A 2 -14.79 -1.52 12.54
C THR A 2 -14.43 -2.80 11.81
N ASN A 3 -15.39 -3.34 11.07
CA ASN A 3 -15.16 -4.51 10.25
C ASN A 3 -14.97 -4.08 8.81
N LEU A 4 -13.89 -4.55 8.22
CA LEU A 4 -13.63 -4.32 6.82
C LEU A 4 -14.58 -5.19 6.01
N ASN A 5 -15.43 -4.59 5.20
CA ASN A 5 -16.34 -5.39 4.41
C ASN A 5 -15.71 -5.73 3.05
N ILE A 6 -16.34 -6.65 2.36
CA ILE A 6 -15.81 -7.15 1.09
C ILE A 6 -15.69 -6.04 0.06
N GLN A 7 -16.64 -5.13 0.03
CA GLN A 7 -16.62 -4.04 -0.95
C GLN A 7 -15.47 -3.08 -0.70
N ASP A 8 -15.19 -2.77 0.57
CA ASP A 8 -14.07 -1.88 0.91
C ASP A 8 -12.75 -2.50 0.49
N GLN A 9 -12.58 -3.79 0.73
CA GLN A 9 -11.37 -4.49 0.32
C GLN A 9 -11.25 -4.51 -1.21
N ALA A 10 -12.34 -4.77 -1.92
CA ALA A 10 -12.33 -4.81 -3.38
C ALA A 10 -12.00 -3.44 -3.96
N ASN A 11 -12.54 -2.38 -3.38
CA ASN A 11 -12.27 -1.03 -3.85
C ASN A 11 -10.79 -0.66 -3.66
N PHE A 12 -10.23 -1.04 -2.51
CA PHE A 12 -8.81 -0.80 -2.27
C PHE A 12 -7.95 -1.58 -3.26
N ASP A 13 -8.26 -2.85 -3.47
CA ASP A 13 -7.51 -3.68 -4.42
C ASP A 13 -7.57 -3.09 -5.82
N ALA A 14 -8.75 -2.66 -6.26
CA ALA A 14 -8.91 -2.09 -7.59
C ALA A 14 -8.10 -0.81 -7.75
N ALA A 15 -8.11 0.05 -6.74
CA ALA A 15 -7.35 1.29 -6.79
C ALA A 15 -5.85 1.01 -6.86
N LEU A 16 -5.38 0.06 -6.06
CA LEU A 16 -3.96 -0.25 -6.00
C LEU A 16 -3.49 -0.92 -7.28
N LEU A 17 -4.24 -1.89 -7.77
CA LEU A 17 -3.85 -2.63 -8.98
C LEU A 17 -3.99 -1.80 -10.24
N GLY A 18 -4.74 -0.71 -10.18
CA GLY A 18 -4.93 0.17 -11.32
C GLY A 18 -4.00 1.36 -11.35
N LEU A 19 -2.99 1.41 -10.48
CA LEU A 19 -2.05 2.53 -10.48
C LEU A 19 -1.28 2.61 -11.79
N ALA A 20 -1.07 3.86 -12.25
CA ALA A 20 -0.26 4.11 -13.44
C ALA A 20 1.07 4.70 -12.98
N LEU A 21 2.16 4.03 -13.34
CA LEU A 21 3.49 4.48 -13.00
C LEU A 21 4.22 4.96 -14.24
N ALA A 22 4.89 6.10 -14.11
CA ALA A 22 5.59 6.71 -15.24
C ALA A 22 6.97 6.10 -15.40
N ARG A 23 7.30 5.72 -16.63
CA ARG A 23 8.62 5.17 -16.92
C ARG A 23 9.53 6.28 -17.41
N GLY A 24 10.81 6.15 -17.11
CA GLY A 24 11.79 7.13 -17.54
C GLY A 24 11.87 8.37 -16.69
N GLY A 25 11.10 8.42 -15.60
CA GLY A 25 11.18 9.53 -14.68
C GLY A 25 11.76 9.07 -13.35
N GLU A 26 11.09 9.42 -12.27
CA GLU A 26 11.49 9.01 -10.95
C GLU A 26 11.49 7.49 -10.84
N ALA A 27 12.34 6.94 -9.96
CA ALA A 27 12.43 5.50 -9.79
C ALA A 27 11.07 4.89 -9.48
N LEU A 28 10.81 3.72 -10.06
CA LEU A 28 9.49 3.10 -9.91
C LEU A 28 9.13 2.77 -8.47
N HIS A 29 10.11 2.35 -7.65
CA HIS A 29 9.80 2.04 -6.26
C HIS A 29 9.40 3.29 -5.48
N VAL A 30 9.97 4.44 -5.83
CA VAL A 30 9.61 5.71 -5.20
C VAL A 30 8.19 6.09 -5.61
N GLN A 31 7.87 5.97 -6.90
CA GLN A 31 6.53 6.28 -7.38
C GLN A 31 5.48 5.39 -6.72
N LEU A 32 5.78 4.10 -6.62
CA LEU A 32 4.83 3.18 -6.02
C LEU A 32 4.62 3.49 -4.53
N ALA A 33 5.70 3.77 -3.80
CA ALA A 33 5.58 4.10 -2.40
C ALA A 33 4.75 5.36 -2.21
N GLU A 34 4.99 6.38 -3.02
CA GLU A 34 4.21 7.62 -2.92
C GLU A 34 2.75 7.42 -3.27
N ALA A 35 2.48 6.68 -4.34
CA ALA A 35 1.11 6.44 -4.75
C ALA A 35 0.33 5.66 -3.69
N LEU A 36 0.97 4.64 -3.12
CA LEU A 36 0.32 3.85 -2.09
C LEU A 36 0.12 4.67 -0.81
N ARG A 37 1.11 5.50 -0.45
CA ARG A 37 0.96 6.38 0.70
C ARG A 37 -0.23 7.32 0.52
N ARG A 38 -0.41 7.86 -0.67
CA ARG A 38 -1.57 8.71 -0.95
C ARG A 38 -2.88 7.97 -0.83
N LEU A 39 -2.92 6.73 -1.33
CA LEU A 39 -4.13 5.92 -1.21
C LEU A 39 -4.49 5.71 0.26
N ILE A 40 -3.49 5.41 1.07
CA ILE A 40 -3.71 5.16 2.49
C ILE A 40 -4.20 6.44 3.19
N LEU A 41 -3.55 7.56 2.90
CA LEU A 41 -3.93 8.83 3.52
C LEU A 41 -5.27 9.35 3.01
N ALA A 42 -5.66 8.97 1.82
CA ALA A 42 -6.93 9.38 1.25
C ALA A 42 -8.11 8.58 1.79
N GLY A 43 -7.86 7.57 2.60
CA GLY A 43 -8.95 6.86 3.25
C GLY A 43 -9.00 5.37 2.96
N ALA A 44 -7.87 4.75 2.62
CA ALA A 44 -7.86 3.30 2.49
C ALA A 44 -8.32 2.70 3.82
N PRO A 45 -9.14 1.63 3.78
CA PRO A 45 -9.69 1.10 5.02
C PRO A 45 -8.58 0.52 5.90
N PRO A 46 -8.55 0.91 7.19
CA PRO A 46 -7.57 0.34 8.11
C PRO A 46 -7.74 -1.17 8.18
N GLY A 47 -6.64 -1.89 8.15
CA GLY A 47 -6.68 -3.34 8.18
C GLY A 47 -6.89 -3.99 6.84
N ALA A 48 -7.03 -3.20 5.76
CA ALA A 48 -7.16 -3.78 4.42
C ALA A 48 -5.90 -4.56 4.08
N ARG A 49 -6.07 -5.72 3.46
CA ARG A 49 -4.96 -6.56 3.10
C ARG A 49 -4.41 -6.16 1.74
N LEU A 50 -3.09 -6.10 1.62
CA LEU A 50 -2.48 -5.82 0.33
C LEU A 50 -2.45 -7.10 -0.51
N PRO A 51 -2.59 -6.96 -1.84
CA PRO A 51 -2.40 -8.10 -2.71
C PRO A 51 -0.97 -8.64 -2.56
N PRO A 52 -0.74 -9.92 -2.88
CA PRO A 52 0.61 -10.46 -2.85
C PRO A 52 1.54 -9.66 -3.75
N SER A 53 2.80 -9.53 -3.35
CA SER A 53 3.77 -8.75 -4.12
C SER A 53 3.89 -9.23 -5.57
N ARG A 54 3.77 -10.54 -5.77
CA ARG A 54 3.85 -11.10 -7.12
C ARG A 54 2.70 -10.59 -7.99
N LYS A 55 1.50 -10.55 -7.44
CA LYS A 55 0.35 -10.04 -8.17
C LYS A 55 0.48 -8.56 -8.47
N LEU A 56 0.93 -7.77 -7.49
CA LEU A 56 1.18 -6.36 -7.71
C LEU A 56 2.18 -6.14 -8.83
N ALA A 57 3.27 -6.89 -8.81
CA ALA A 57 4.30 -6.75 -9.83
C ALA A 57 3.75 -7.04 -11.21
N GLN A 58 2.95 -8.10 -11.33
CA GLN A 58 2.34 -8.47 -12.60
C GLN A 58 1.37 -7.40 -13.11
N GLU A 59 0.48 -6.94 -12.24
CA GLU A 59 -0.55 -5.97 -12.63
C GLU A 59 0.05 -4.61 -12.97
N LEU A 60 1.10 -4.22 -12.29
CA LEU A 60 1.74 -2.93 -12.54
C LEU A 60 2.88 -3.01 -13.54
N SER A 61 3.19 -4.20 -14.04
CA SER A 61 4.24 -4.44 -15.02
C SER A 61 5.61 -3.93 -14.53
N ILE A 62 5.93 -4.24 -13.29
CA ILE A 62 7.21 -3.87 -12.71
C ILE A 62 7.81 -5.09 -12.04
N SER A 63 9.08 -5.02 -11.66
CA SER A 63 9.73 -6.16 -11.02
C SER A 63 9.20 -6.35 -9.60
N ARG A 64 9.23 -7.60 -9.15
CA ARG A 64 8.84 -7.90 -7.78
C ARG A 64 9.77 -7.22 -6.79
N ALA A 65 11.06 -7.13 -7.13
CA ALA A 65 12.02 -6.44 -6.28
C ALA A 65 11.63 -4.98 -6.06
N THR A 66 11.17 -4.32 -7.12
CA THR A 66 10.69 -2.95 -7.02
C THR A 66 9.50 -2.85 -6.08
N VAL A 67 8.56 -3.78 -6.20
CA VAL A 67 7.40 -3.79 -5.31
C VAL A 67 7.85 -3.98 -3.86
N LEU A 68 8.73 -4.95 -3.62
CA LEU A 68 9.17 -5.24 -2.26
C LEU A 68 9.89 -4.05 -1.63
N THR A 69 10.71 -3.34 -2.42
CA THR A 69 11.39 -2.15 -1.91
C THR A 69 10.38 -1.10 -1.45
N ALA A 70 9.35 -0.86 -2.25
CA ALA A 70 8.33 0.13 -1.90
C ALA A 70 7.55 -0.30 -0.66
N LEU A 71 7.15 -1.57 -0.60
CA LEU A 71 6.38 -2.06 0.54
C LEU A 71 7.19 -2.05 1.83
N ASP A 72 8.47 -2.39 1.74
CA ASP A 72 9.36 -2.35 2.90
C ASP A 72 9.48 -0.94 3.44
N GLN A 73 9.58 0.03 2.55
CA GLN A 73 9.66 1.42 2.96
C GLN A 73 8.42 1.85 3.72
N LEU A 74 7.24 1.51 3.20
CA LEU A 74 6.00 1.91 3.86
C LEU A 74 5.79 1.18 5.17
N THR A 75 6.27 -0.05 5.26
CA THR A 75 6.23 -0.79 6.52
C THR A 75 7.11 -0.12 7.55
N ALA A 76 8.32 0.29 7.16
CA ALA A 76 9.24 0.98 8.06
C ALA A 76 8.67 2.33 8.52
N GLU A 77 7.90 2.98 7.66
CA GLU A 77 7.29 4.27 8.00
C GLU A 77 6.02 4.13 8.83
N GLY A 78 5.51 2.92 8.98
CA GLY A 78 4.33 2.70 9.81
C GLY A 78 3.00 2.74 9.07
N TYR A 79 3.01 2.85 7.76
CA TYR A 79 1.77 2.83 6.98
C TYR A 79 1.24 1.42 6.76
N LEU A 80 2.12 0.45 6.76
CA LEU A 80 1.76 -0.95 6.58
C LEU A 80 2.24 -1.77 7.77
N GLN A 81 1.51 -2.84 8.04
CA GLN A 81 1.87 -3.79 9.09
C GLN A 81 1.93 -5.19 8.53
N GLY A 82 3.00 -5.91 8.86
CA GLY A 82 3.10 -7.31 8.51
C GLY A 82 2.48 -8.15 9.59
N ARG A 83 1.84 -9.24 9.19
CA ARG A 83 1.37 -10.26 10.11
C ARG A 83 1.93 -11.58 9.64
N GLN A 84 2.62 -12.25 10.53
CA GLN A 84 3.28 -13.49 10.17
C GLN A 84 2.29 -14.50 9.61
N GLY A 85 2.59 -15.00 8.41
CA GLY A 85 1.74 -15.98 7.77
C GLY A 85 0.49 -15.43 7.10
N ALA A 86 0.24 -14.13 7.21
CA ALA A 86 -1.00 -13.55 6.69
C ALA A 86 -0.76 -12.43 5.68
N GLY A 87 0.44 -11.86 5.61
CA GLY A 87 0.75 -10.82 4.63
C GLY A 87 0.88 -9.44 5.22
N LEU A 88 0.69 -8.44 4.37
CA LEU A 88 0.77 -7.04 4.75
C LEU A 88 -0.63 -6.41 4.77
N PHE A 89 -0.82 -5.51 5.71
CA PHE A 89 -2.10 -4.86 5.92
C PHE A 89 -1.90 -3.36 6.13
N VAL A 90 -2.90 -2.58 5.75
CA VAL A 90 -2.89 -1.15 6.04
C VAL A 90 -2.94 -0.99 7.56
N ALA A 91 -2.04 -0.19 8.10
CA ALA A 91 -1.96 0.03 9.54
C ALA A 91 -3.21 0.72 10.06
N ARG A 92 -3.62 0.38 11.27
CA ARG A 92 -4.78 0.99 11.89
C ARG A 92 -4.48 2.41 12.36
N ASP A 93 -3.29 2.61 12.89
CA ASP A 93 -2.86 3.93 13.35
C ASP A 93 -1.80 4.45 12.40
N LEU A 94 -2.06 5.59 11.80
CA LEU A 94 -1.12 6.22 10.88
C LEU A 94 -0.30 7.23 11.65
N PRO A 95 0.93 6.87 12.02
CA PRO A 95 1.73 7.70 12.92
C PRO A 95 2.00 9.09 12.35
N HIS A 96 2.16 9.16 11.06
CA HIS A 96 2.42 10.44 10.42
C HIS A 96 1.26 11.41 10.61
N LEU A 97 0.06 10.91 10.43
CA LEU A 97 -1.14 11.71 10.56
C LEU A 97 -1.33 12.18 12.00
N ALA A 98 -1.11 11.28 12.93
CA ALA A 98 -1.27 11.61 14.35
C ALA A 98 -0.33 12.73 14.76
N ARG A 99 0.87 12.74 14.25
CA ARG A 99 1.85 13.77 14.62
C ARG A 99 1.51 15.13 14.06
N ARG A 100 0.90 15.16 12.90
CA ARG A 100 0.62 16.41 12.24
C ARG A 100 -0.40 17.25 12.99
N TRP A 101 -1.23 16.61 13.76
CA TRP A 101 -2.37 17.30 14.36
C TRP A 101 -2.20 17.60 15.82
N ARG A 102 -0.99 17.66 16.27
CA ARG A 102 -0.72 18.07 17.63
C ARG A 102 -0.12 19.39 17.79
#